data_61ba0ceac890a249b9b5b8b677f1cb6f
#
_entry.id   61ba0ceac890a249b9b5b8b677f1cb6f
#
_cell.length_a   1.000
_cell.length_b   1.000
_cell.length_c   1.000
_cell.angle_alpha   90.00
_cell.angle_beta   90.00
_cell.angle_gamma   90.00
#
_symmetry.space_group_name_H-M   'P 1'
#
loop_
_entity.id
_entity.type
_entity.pdbx_description
1 polymer ?
#
loop_
_entity_poly.entity_id
_entity_poly.type
_entity_poly.pdbx_seq_one_letter_code
_entity_poly.pdbx_strand_id
1 'polypeptide(L)'
;MKFNYHNRTLHSSNINIYIKYIFLKNQMKKAFKKKNSDSIVQAAMAESKKGPPPVHLWNPPFCGDLDMRIARDGTWFYLGTPIGRAPLVKLFSSIIRKDGDDYFLVTPVEKVGIIVDDAPFLAVDFDVENKGLDQIINFHTHVGDMAVASKANPIRVVRDKDTGEPSPYILVRSNLEALIDRKSFYRLVELGSVQSFKGIEWFGIRSNGIFFPIIPADELE
;
A
#
# COMPACT_ATOMS: atom_id res chain seq x y z
N MET A 1 -32.84 -3.14 -67.69
CA MET A 1 -32.23 -3.80 -66.51
C MET A 1 -32.35 -2.89 -65.31
N LYS A 2 -33.25 -3.22 -64.36
CA LYS A 2 -33.47 -2.46 -63.12
C LYS A 2 -32.76 -3.22 -62.02
N PHE A 3 -31.74 -2.60 -61.40
CA PHE A 3 -31.11 -3.12 -60.19
C PHE A 3 -31.85 -2.53 -58.99
N ASN A 4 -32.47 -3.41 -58.22
CA ASN A 4 -33.09 -3.10 -56.92
C ASN A 4 -32.01 -3.02 -55.85
N TYR A 5 -31.83 -1.85 -55.23
CA TYR A 5 -31.09 -1.70 -53.97
C TYR A 5 -32.01 -2.05 -52.81
N HIS A 6 -31.82 -3.22 -52.22
CA HIS A 6 -32.43 -3.55 -50.92
C HIS A 6 -31.60 -2.88 -49.81
N ASN A 7 -32.17 -1.83 -49.27
CA ASN A 7 -31.63 -1.13 -48.10
C ASN A 7 -31.70 -2.06 -46.84
N ARG A 8 -30.55 -2.42 -46.28
CA ARG A 8 -30.47 -3.13 -45.01
C ARG A 8 -30.65 -2.14 -43.86
N THR A 9 -31.84 -1.95 -43.36
CA THR A 9 -32.22 -1.21 -42.15
C THR A 9 -32.09 -2.05 -40.87
N LEU A 10 -31.06 -2.90 -40.75
CA LEU A 10 -30.89 -3.83 -39.61
C LEU A 10 -29.76 -3.46 -38.61
N HIS A 11 -29.16 -2.25 -38.70
CA HIS A 11 -28.01 -1.92 -37.85
C HIS A 11 -28.29 -0.96 -36.70
N SER A 12 -29.37 -0.16 -36.70
CA SER A 12 -29.57 0.84 -35.62
C SER A 12 -30.20 0.25 -34.36
N SER A 13 -31.03 -0.78 -34.45
CA SER A 13 -31.69 -1.42 -33.30
C SER A 13 -30.69 -2.19 -32.44
N ASN A 14 -29.72 -2.89 -33.04
CA ASN A 14 -28.73 -3.66 -32.32
C ASN A 14 -27.70 -2.77 -31.60
N ILE A 15 -27.33 -1.63 -32.17
CA ILE A 15 -26.41 -0.66 -31.54
C ILE A 15 -27.06 -0.03 -30.31
N ASN A 16 -28.34 0.33 -30.37
CA ASN A 16 -29.07 0.89 -29.22
C ASN A 16 -29.24 -0.12 -28.08
N ILE A 17 -29.47 -1.40 -28.38
CA ILE A 17 -29.55 -2.46 -27.38
C ILE A 17 -28.17 -2.66 -26.72
N TYR A 18 -27.08 -2.64 -27.50
CA TYR A 18 -25.73 -2.79 -27.00
C TYR A 18 -25.30 -1.61 -26.13
N ILE A 19 -25.60 -0.38 -26.53
CA ILE A 19 -25.35 0.84 -25.72
C ILE A 19 -26.14 0.81 -24.42
N LYS A 20 -27.42 0.40 -24.46
CA LYS A 20 -28.27 0.26 -23.28
C LYS A 20 -27.76 -0.84 -22.34
N TYR A 21 -27.26 -1.95 -22.88
CA TYR A 21 -26.61 -3.02 -22.11
C TYR A 21 -25.32 -2.53 -21.41
N ILE A 22 -24.43 -1.81 -22.13
CA ILE A 22 -23.20 -1.24 -21.53
C ILE A 22 -23.55 -0.23 -20.44
N PHE A 23 -24.55 0.64 -20.69
CA PHE A 23 -24.99 1.64 -19.72
C PHE A 23 -25.56 0.97 -18.46
N LEU A 24 -26.43 -0.02 -18.59
CA LEU A 24 -26.97 -0.80 -17.49
C LEU A 24 -25.87 -1.56 -16.73
N LYS A 25 -24.95 -2.19 -17.45
CA LYS A 25 -23.80 -2.89 -16.86
C LYS A 25 -22.91 -1.93 -16.05
N ASN A 26 -22.70 -0.71 -16.53
CA ASN A 26 -21.93 0.33 -15.82
C ASN A 26 -22.70 0.88 -14.61
N GLN A 27 -24.02 1.04 -14.70
CA GLN A 27 -24.88 1.43 -13.56
C GLN A 27 -24.90 0.33 -12.49
N MET A 28 -25.03 -0.94 -12.88
CA MET A 28 -24.96 -2.07 -11.96
C MET A 28 -23.57 -2.17 -11.29
N LYS A 29 -22.47 -1.99 -12.04
CA LYS A 29 -21.12 -1.94 -11.49
C LYS A 29 -20.95 -0.79 -10.48
N LYS A 30 -21.47 0.42 -10.78
CA LYS A 30 -21.44 1.56 -9.84
C LYS A 30 -22.26 1.29 -8.57
N ALA A 31 -23.46 0.71 -8.70
CA ALA A 31 -24.31 0.37 -7.56
C ALA A 31 -23.66 -0.74 -6.69
N PHE A 32 -23.08 -1.76 -7.33
CA PHE A 32 -22.35 -2.83 -6.65
C PHE A 32 -21.09 -2.31 -5.93
N LYS A 33 -20.27 -1.47 -6.61
CA LYS A 33 -19.09 -0.82 -6.00
C LYS A 33 -19.47 0.05 -4.79
N LYS A 34 -20.55 0.84 -4.88
CA LYS A 34 -21.02 1.68 -3.76
C LYS A 34 -21.48 0.83 -2.58
N LYS A 35 -22.21 -0.27 -2.83
CA LYS A 35 -22.68 -1.18 -1.78
C LYS A 35 -21.49 -1.86 -1.06
N ASN A 36 -20.45 -2.28 -1.80
CA ASN A 36 -19.28 -2.91 -1.21
C ASN A 36 -18.45 -1.94 -0.36
N SER A 37 -18.29 -0.67 -0.79
CA SER A 37 -17.56 0.30 0.02
C SER A 37 -18.24 0.61 1.34
N ASP A 38 -19.57 0.72 1.35
CA ASP A 38 -20.33 1.01 2.57
C ASP A 38 -20.33 -0.18 3.53
N SER A 39 -20.42 -1.43 3.02
CA SER A 39 -20.35 -2.65 3.84
C SER A 39 -18.98 -2.82 4.48
N ILE A 40 -17.89 -2.60 3.73
CA ILE A 40 -16.52 -2.65 4.25
C ILE A 40 -16.30 -1.62 5.35
N VAL A 41 -16.74 -0.37 5.16
CA VAL A 41 -16.63 0.68 6.19
C VAL A 41 -17.36 0.27 7.46
N GLN A 42 -18.60 -0.22 7.36
CA GLN A 42 -19.37 -0.66 8.52
C GLN A 42 -18.72 -1.85 9.25
N ALA A 43 -18.28 -2.87 8.50
CA ALA A 43 -17.61 -4.03 9.08
C ALA A 43 -16.28 -3.66 9.73
N ALA A 44 -15.45 -2.82 9.09
CA ALA A 44 -14.20 -2.33 9.64
C ALA A 44 -14.42 -1.49 10.91
N MET A 45 -15.43 -0.61 10.93
CA MET A 45 -15.80 0.16 12.13
C MET A 45 -16.25 -0.73 13.31
N ALA A 46 -16.96 -1.82 13.03
CA ALA A 46 -17.38 -2.76 14.06
C ALA A 46 -16.16 -3.47 14.68
N GLU A 47 -15.20 -3.86 13.88
CA GLU A 47 -13.99 -4.54 14.35
C GLU A 47 -13.01 -3.59 15.04
N SER A 48 -12.83 -2.35 14.55
CA SER A 48 -11.91 -1.38 15.16
C SER A 48 -12.25 -1.01 16.60
N LYS A 49 -13.51 -1.17 17.02
CA LYS A 49 -13.94 -0.98 18.41
C LYS A 49 -13.43 -2.05 19.37
N LYS A 50 -12.99 -3.20 18.85
CA LYS A 50 -12.50 -4.36 19.63
C LYS A 50 -10.97 -4.34 19.82
N GLY A 51 -10.29 -3.38 19.23
CA GLY A 51 -8.83 -3.27 19.20
C GLY A 51 -8.26 -3.47 17.79
N PRO A 52 -6.93 -3.71 17.64
CA PRO A 52 -6.32 -3.97 16.35
C PRO A 52 -6.94 -5.19 15.66
N PRO A 53 -7.49 -5.04 14.44
CA PRO A 53 -8.18 -6.13 13.75
C PRO A 53 -7.25 -7.32 13.45
N PRO A 54 -7.59 -8.55 13.81
CA PRO A 54 -6.78 -9.74 13.54
C PRO A 54 -6.98 -10.22 12.09
N VAL A 55 -6.59 -9.39 11.12
CA VAL A 55 -6.86 -9.60 9.67
C VAL A 55 -6.32 -10.92 9.15
N HIS A 56 -5.23 -11.41 9.75
CA HIS A 56 -4.58 -12.68 9.40
C HIS A 56 -5.43 -13.92 9.74
N LEU A 57 -6.39 -13.76 10.66
CA LEU A 57 -7.32 -14.84 11.04
C LEU A 57 -8.58 -14.89 10.16
N TRP A 58 -8.84 -13.85 9.37
CA TRP A 58 -10.06 -13.79 8.58
C TRP A 58 -9.85 -14.39 7.20
N ASN A 59 -10.76 -15.25 6.79
CA ASN A 59 -10.70 -15.89 5.47
C ASN A 59 -12.07 -15.81 4.76
N PRO A 60 -12.61 -14.60 4.54
CA PRO A 60 -13.87 -14.41 3.84
C PRO A 60 -13.73 -14.67 2.34
N PRO A 61 -14.86 -14.83 1.62
CA PRO A 61 -14.85 -14.94 0.17
C PRO A 61 -14.31 -13.65 -0.48
N PHE A 62 -13.65 -13.81 -1.63
CA PHE A 62 -13.26 -12.68 -2.47
C PHE A 62 -14.49 -12.10 -3.16
N CYS A 63 -14.71 -10.80 -3.01
CA CYS A 63 -15.87 -10.07 -3.51
C CYS A 63 -15.56 -9.15 -4.70
N GLY A 64 -14.42 -9.35 -5.36
CA GLY A 64 -13.98 -8.53 -6.49
C GLY A 64 -13.10 -7.35 -6.09
N ASP A 65 -12.70 -6.54 -7.08
CA ASP A 65 -11.82 -5.41 -6.87
C ASP A 65 -12.60 -4.13 -6.57
N LEU A 66 -12.09 -3.37 -5.61
CA LEU A 66 -12.56 -2.04 -5.29
C LEU A 66 -11.70 -1.01 -6.06
N ASP A 67 -12.32 0.00 -6.65
CA ASP A 67 -11.60 1.11 -7.30
C ASP A 67 -10.99 2.02 -6.21
N MET A 68 -10.05 1.45 -5.51
CA MET A 68 -9.28 2.09 -4.45
C MET A 68 -7.80 1.90 -4.73
N ARG A 69 -7.02 2.98 -4.60
CA ARG A 69 -5.59 2.99 -4.86
C ARG A 69 -4.86 3.75 -3.76
N ILE A 70 -3.72 3.20 -3.35
CA ILE A 70 -2.76 3.88 -2.49
C ILE A 70 -1.58 4.29 -3.37
N ALA A 71 -1.37 5.59 -3.53
CA ALA A 71 -0.25 6.13 -4.28
C ALA A 71 1.06 6.04 -3.47
N ARG A 72 2.20 6.15 -4.16
CA ARG A 72 3.53 6.08 -3.54
C ARG A 72 3.76 7.11 -2.43
N ASP A 73 3.11 8.26 -2.51
CA ASP A 73 3.17 9.32 -1.50
C ASP A 73 2.24 9.09 -0.28
N GLY A 74 1.59 7.93 -0.21
CA GLY A 74 0.66 7.57 0.85
C GLY A 74 -0.77 8.12 0.66
N THR A 75 -1.05 8.81 -0.44
CA THR A 75 -2.40 9.32 -0.72
C THR A 75 -3.34 8.19 -1.13
N TRP A 76 -4.47 8.09 -0.46
CA TRP A 76 -5.54 7.14 -0.78
C TRP A 76 -6.54 7.74 -1.73
N PHE A 77 -6.89 7.00 -2.77
CA PHE A 77 -7.90 7.38 -3.76
C PHE A 77 -9.07 6.39 -3.74
N TYR A 78 -10.27 6.89 -3.91
CA TYR A 78 -11.46 6.09 -4.18
C TYR A 78 -12.21 6.66 -5.37
N LEU A 79 -12.46 5.83 -6.40
CA LEU A 79 -13.06 6.25 -7.68
C LEU A 79 -12.31 7.44 -8.30
N GLY A 80 -10.96 7.42 -8.24
CA GLY A 80 -10.11 8.49 -8.74
C GLY A 80 -10.06 9.76 -7.90
N THR A 81 -10.80 9.84 -6.79
CA THR A 81 -10.85 11.03 -5.90
C THR A 81 -10.05 10.78 -4.62
N PRO A 82 -9.17 11.70 -4.18
CA PRO A 82 -8.44 11.56 -2.93
C PRO A 82 -9.38 11.49 -1.72
N ILE A 83 -9.07 10.59 -0.78
CA ILE A 83 -9.79 10.45 0.49
C ILE A 83 -9.21 11.45 1.49
N GLY A 84 -9.85 12.61 1.66
CA GLY A 84 -9.39 13.66 2.57
C GLY A 84 -9.68 13.43 4.06
N ARG A 85 -10.35 12.32 4.44
CA ARG A 85 -10.70 12.02 5.83
C ARG A 85 -9.67 11.10 6.46
N ALA A 86 -8.72 11.66 7.22
CA ALA A 86 -7.69 10.87 7.91
C ALA A 86 -8.24 9.71 8.78
N PRO A 87 -9.35 9.85 9.55
CA PRO A 87 -9.93 8.73 10.28
C PRO A 87 -10.41 7.57 9.39
N LEU A 88 -10.88 7.86 8.17
CA LEU A 88 -11.31 6.84 7.21
C LEU A 88 -10.11 6.12 6.60
N VAL A 89 -9.05 6.86 6.26
CA VAL A 89 -7.78 6.28 5.80
C VAL A 89 -7.19 5.38 6.88
N LYS A 90 -7.17 5.83 8.15
CA LYS A 90 -6.72 5.02 9.28
C LYS A 90 -7.55 3.76 9.47
N LEU A 91 -8.86 3.83 9.28
CA LEU A 91 -9.75 2.68 9.35
C LEU A 91 -9.41 1.66 8.26
N PHE A 92 -9.31 2.08 7.00
CA PHE A 92 -8.96 1.19 5.90
C PHE A 92 -7.55 0.62 6.06
N SER A 93 -6.59 1.45 6.50
CA SER A 93 -5.23 0.97 6.73
C SER A 93 -5.17 -0.18 7.73
N SER A 94 -6.04 -0.17 8.75
CA SER A 94 -6.07 -1.21 9.80
C SER A 94 -6.50 -2.59 9.30
N ILE A 95 -7.18 -2.66 8.15
CA ILE A 95 -7.70 -3.90 7.56
C ILE A 95 -7.01 -4.32 6.26
N ILE A 96 -5.86 -3.71 5.95
CA ILE A 96 -5.03 -4.15 4.82
C ILE A 96 -4.44 -5.52 5.12
N ARG A 97 -4.45 -6.39 4.10
CA ARG A 97 -3.70 -7.64 4.04
C ARG A 97 -3.02 -7.79 2.69
N LYS A 98 -1.81 -8.33 2.68
CA LYS A 98 -1.08 -8.69 1.48
C LYS A 98 -1.04 -10.21 1.35
N ASP A 99 -1.59 -10.75 0.26
CA ASP A 99 -1.57 -12.17 -0.08
C ASP A 99 -0.76 -12.34 -1.37
N GLY A 100 0.45 -12.91 -1.29
CA GLY A 100 1.41 -12.90 -2.40
C GLY A 100 1.84 -11.47 -2.71
N ASP A 101 1.64 -11.03 -3.95
CA ASP A 101 1.93 -9.65 -4.39
C ASP A 101 0.71 -8.73 -4.38
N ASP A 102 -0.49 -9.27 -4.14
CA ASP A 102 -1.75 -8.54 -4.18
C ASP A 102 -2.14 -7.98 -2.81
N TYR A 103 -2.78 -6.81 -2.82
CA TYR A 103 -3.27 -6.15 -1.62
C TYR A 103 -4.79 -6.17 -1.55
N PHE A 104 -5.30 -6.35 -0.34
CA PHE A 104 -6.73 -6.48 -0.06
C PHE A 104 -7.13 -5.67 1.16
N LEU A 105 -8.36 -5.17 1.17
CA LEU A 105 -9.08 -4.84 2.40
C LEU A 105 -9.87 -6.06 2.84
N VAL A 106 -9.67 -6.48 4.08
CA VAL A 106 -10.27 -7.71 4.61
C VAL A 106 -11.07 -7.40 5.87
N THR A 107 -12.28 -7.91 5.90
CA THR A 107 -13.16 -7.92 7.08
C THR A 107 -13.57 -9.36 7.37
N PRO A 108 -14.26 -9.68 8.48
CA PRO A 108 -14.73 -11.04 8.72
C PRO A 108 -15.66 -11.60 7.65
N VAL A 109 -16.31 -10.74 6.84
CA VAL A 109 -17.38 -11.14 5.91
C VAL A 109 -17.02 -10.97 4.43
N GLU A 110 -16.01 -10.16 4.10
CA GLU A 110 -15.62 -9.88 2.71
C GLU A 110 -14.13 -9.54 2.56
N LYS A 111 -13.58 -9.89 1.40
CA LYS A 111 -12.24 -9.54 0.94
C LYS A 111 -12.36 -8.85 -0.42
N VAL A 112 -11.82 -7.63 -0.56
CA VAL A 112 -11.79 -6.90 -1.83
C VAL A 112 -10.38 -6.50 -2.19
N GLY A 113 -10.03 -6.60 -3.48
CA GLY A 113 -8.73 -6.18 -4.02
C GLY A 113 -8.61 -4.65 -4.07
N ILE A 114 -7.41 -4.14 -3.84
CA ILE A 114 -7.05 -2.72 -4.00
C ILE A 114 -5.71 -2.62 -4.74
N ILE A 115 -5.43 -1.45 -5.29
CA ILE A 115 -4.15 -1.15 -5.94
C ILE A 115 -3.23 -0.44 -4.94
N VAL A 116 -1.98 -0.88 -4.85
CA VAL A 116 -0.92 -0.20 -4.09
C VAL A 116 0.24 0.01 -5.05
N ASP A 117 0.59 1.28 -5.32
CA ASP A 117 1.60 1.61 -6.32
C ASP A 117 3.01 1.16 -5.91
N ASP A 118 3.31 1.17 -4.60
CA ASP A 118 4.62 0.80 -4.05
C ASP A 118 4.45 0.11 -2.68
N ALA A 119 4.31 0.89 -1.60
CA ALA A 119 4.08 0.37 -0.25
C ALA A 119 2.75 0.90 0.31
N PRO A 120 2.04 0.11 1.15
CA PRO A 120 0.75 0.53 1.70
C PRO A 120 0.87 1.65 2.74
N PHE A 121 2.08 1.86 3.29
CA PHE A 121 2.33 2.90 4.27
C PHE A 121 3.49 3.79 3.83
N LEU A 122 3.51 5.02 4.39
CA LEU A 122 4.60 5.97 4.30
C LEU A 122 5.10 6.27 5.71
N ALA A 123 6.37 6.01 6.01
CA ALA A 123 7.02 6.45 7.23
C ALA A 123 7.46 7.90 7.06
N VAL A 124 6.79 8.81 7.77
CA VAL A 124 6.91 10.26 7.59
C VAL A 124 7.82 10.92 8.61
N ASP A 125 8.18 10.20 9.67
CA ASP A 125 9.11 10.65 10.71
C ASP A 125 9.66 9.47 11.51
N PHE A 126 10.67 9.73 12.32
CA PHE A 126 11.18 8.80 13.31
C PHE A 126 11.78 9.51 14.52
N ASP A 127 11.75 8.85 15.68
CA ASP A 127 12.46 9.21 16.89
C ASP A 127 13.62 8.27 17.14
N VAL A 128 14.65 8.77 17.82
CA VAL A 128 15.81 7.99 18.24
C VAL A 128 15.87 7.98 19.76
N GLU A 129 15.74 6.80 20.33
CA GLU A 129 16.02 6.56 21.75
C GLU A 129 17.46 6.08 21.90
N ASN A 130 18.11 6.51 22.97
CA ASN A 130 19.52 6.27 23.26
C ASN A 130 20.44 6.84 22.14
N LYS A 131 21.75 6.65 22.29
CA LYS A 131 22.75 7.08 21.29
C LYS A 131 23.83 6.01 21.13
N GLY A 132 24.46 6.04 19.95
CA GLY A 132 25.56 5.15 19.65
C GLY A 132 25.12 3.71 19.42
N LEU A 133 25.80 2.76 20.04
CA LEU A 133 25.57 1.33 19.77
C LEU A 133 24.21 0.82 20.27
N ASP A 134 23.61 1.49 21.26
CA ASP A 134 22.34 1.12 21.90
C ASP A 134 21.17 1.92 21.35
N GLN A 135 21.36 2.66 20.27
CA GLN A 135 20.27 3.45 19.68
C GLN A 135 19.11 2.55 19.19
N ILE A 136 17.90 3.07 19.38
CA ILE A 136 16.65 2.47 18.93
C ILE A 136 15.93 3.50 18.06
N ILE A 137 15.54 3.12 16.86
CA ILE A 137 14.87 3.99 15.90
C ILE A 137 13.42 3.55 15.79
N ASN A 138 12.51 4.46 16.13
CA ASN A 138 11.05 4.27 16.11
C ASN A 138 10.45 5.07 14.97
N PHE A 139 9.98 4.41 13.93
CA PHE A 139 9.33 5.05 12.78
C PHE A 139 7.86 5.29 13.03
N HIS A 140 7.35 6.43 12.52
CA HIS A 140 5.95 6.82 12.56
C HIS A 140 5.38 6.87 11.15
N THR A 141 4.28 6.16 10.91
CA THR A 141 3.62 6.18 9.61
C THR A 141 2.58 7.29 9.52
N HIS A 142 2.25 7.71 8.30
CA HIS A 142 1.21 8.72 8.02
C HIS A 142 -0.20 8.32 8.51
N VAL A 143 -0.44 7.03 8.80
CA VAL A 143 -1.71 6.52 9.35
C VAL A 143 -1.68 6.33 10.87
N GLY A 144 -0.54 6.65 11.51
CA GLY A 144 -0.34 6.60 12.95
C GLY A 144 0.05 5.23 13.50
N ASP A 145 0.57 4.33 12.66
CA ASP A 145 1.26 3.12 13.12
C ASP A 145 2.71 3.46 13.50
N MET A 146 3.27 2.68 14.41
CA MET A 146 4.68 2.78 14.82
C MET A 146 5.40 1.47 14.50
N ALA A 147 6.67 1.57 14.11
CA ALA A 147 7.53 0.42 13.88
C ALA A 147 8.94 0.68 14.43
N VAL A 148 9.38 -0.20 15.33
CA VAL A 148 10.75 -0.16 15.87
C VAL A 148 11.68 -0.89 14.91
N ALA A 149 12.67 -0.21 14.34
CA ALA A 149 13.67 -0.87 13.49
C ALA A 149 14.43 -1.92 14.30
N SER A 150 14.19 -3.19 13.98
CA SER A 150 14.65 -4.36 14.75
C SER A 150 14.70 -5.59 13.86
N LYS A 151 15.10 -6.73 14.43
CA LYS A 151 15.06 -8.03 13.74
C LYS A 151 13.63 -8.38 13.27
N ALA A 152 12.60 -8.00 14.04
CA ALA A 152 11.20 -8.26 13.70
C ALA A 152 10.67 -7.29 12.65
N ASN A 153 11.18 -6.06 12.64
CA ASN A 153 10.79 -5.00 11.71
C ASN A 153 12.06 -4.46 11.02
N PRO A 154 12.62 -5.20 10.06
CA PRO A 154 13.87 -4.83 9.41
C PRO A 154 13.70 -3.62 8.48
N ILE A 155 14.78 -2.82 8.39
CA ILE A 155 14.96 -1.86 7.32
C ILE A 155 15.57 -2.60 6.13
N ARG A 156 15.08 -2.33 4.92
CA ARG A 156 15.70 -2.73 3.65
C ARG A 156 15.75 -1.55 2.69
N VAL A 157 16.74 -1.54 1.83
CA VAL A 157 16.87 -0.54 0.77
C VAL A 157 16.90 -1.25 -0.58
N VAL A 158 16.04 -0.80 -1.48
CA VAL A 158 16.03 -1.23 -2.88
C VAL A 158 16.61 -0.08 -3.69
N ARG A 159 17.56 -0.38 -4.58
CA ARG A 159 18.12 0.61 -5.50
C ARG A 159 17.46 0.44 -6.86
N ASP A 160 17.03 1.54 -7.43
CA ASP A 160 16.57 1.57 -8.81
C ASP A 160 17.70 1.12 -9.73
N LYS A 161 17.41 0.25 -10.68
CA LYS A 161 18.43 -0.37 -11.54
C LYS A 161 19.03 0.59 -12.55
N ASP A 162 18.27 1.60 -12.96
CA ASP A 162 18.65 2.53 -14.03
C ASP A 162 19.28 3.79 -13.44
N THR A 163 18.72 4.31 -12.35
CA THR A 163 19.14 5.58 -11.72
C THR A 163 20.02 5.39 -10.49
N GLY A 164 20.05 4.20 -9.89
CA GLY A 164 20.69 3.93 -8.60
C GLY A 164 19.97 4.55 -7.40
N GLU A 165 18.85 5.26 -7.59
CA GLU A 165 18.13 5.94 -6.51
C GLU A 165 17.64 4.95 -5.44
N PRO A 166 17.94 5.18 -4.14
CA PRO A 166 17.52 4.30 -3.08
C PRO A 166 16.04 4.50 -2.72
N SER A 167 15.34 3.39 -2.56
CA SER A 167 14.00 3.34 -1.96
C SER A 167 14.08 2.54 -0.66
N PRO A 168 14.10 3.22 0.49
CA PRO A 168 14.19 2.59 1.80
C PRO A 168 12.81 2.21 2.32
N TYR A 169 12.70 1.04 2.95
CA TYR A 169 11.46 0.52 3.53
C TYR A 169 11.70 0.02 4.95
N ILE A 170 10.68 0.12 5.79
CA ILE A 170 10.60 -0.51 7.11
C ILE A 170 9.41 -1.46 7.16
N LEU A 171 9.60 -2.69 7.64
CA LEU A 171 8.48 -3.59 7.89
C LEU A 171 7.67 -3.06 9.08
N VAL A 172 6.37 -2.83 8.89
CA VAL A 172 5.50 -2.27 9.92
C VAL A 172 4.78 -3.39 10.69
N ARG A 173 4.09 -4.26 9.98
CA ARG A 173 3.38 -5.41 10.57
C ARG A 173 3.13 -6.51 9.52
N SER A 174 3.11 -7.76 9.96
CA SER A 174 2.96 -8.93 9.08
C SER A 174 3.97 -8.85 7.92
N ASN A 175 3.50 -8.71 6.68
CA ASN A 175 4.31 -8.49 5.48
C ASN A 175 4.02 -7.12 4.82
N LEU A 176 3.54 -6.15 5.60
CA LEU A 176 3.22 -4.80 5.14
C LEU A 176 4.34 -3.85 5.52
N GLU A 177 4.88 -3.17 4.53
CA GLU A 177 5.99 -2.23 4.67
C GLU A 177 5.52 -0.77 4.56
N ALA A 178 6.33 0.13 5.10
CA ALA A 178 6.25 1.55 4.83
C ALA A 178 7.47 1.98 4.01
N LEU A 179 7.25 2.72 2.93
CA LEU A 179 8.31 3.51 2.30
C LEU A 179 8.74 4.60 3.28
N ILE A 180 10.02 4.72 3.56
CA ILE A 180 10.57 5.82 4.36
C ILE A 180 10.66 7.04 3.44
N ASP A 181 10.04 8.15 3.83
CA ASP A 181 10.03 9.35 3.02
C ASP A 181 11.43 9.94 2.86
N ARG A 182 11.63 10.72 1.81
CA ARG A 182 12.95 11.27 1.44
C ARG A 182 13.58 12.10 2.57
N LYS A 183 12.78 12.91 3.26
CA LYS A 183 13.24 13.74 4.37
C LYS A 183 13.74 12.90 5.55
N SER A 184 12.95 11.88 5.92
CA SER A 184 13.32 10.96 6.99
C SER A 184 14.52 10.11 6.59
N PHE A 185 14.64 9.69 5.34
CA PHE A 185 15.78 8.93 4.88
C PHE A 185 17.10 9.73 4.97
N TYR A 186 17.12 11.01 4.58
CA TYR A 186 18.30 11.84 4.74
C TYR A 186 18.75 11.98 6.21
N ARG A 187 17.80 12.23 7.11
CA ARG A 187 18.10 12.26 8.56
C ARG A 187 18.56 10.90 9.09
N LEU A 188 18.03 9.81 8.52
CA LEU A 188 18.44 8.45 8.90
C LEU A 188 19.87 8.16 8.50
N VAL A 189 20.27 8.59 7.31
CA VAL A 189 21.66 8.45 6.79
C VAL A 189 22.67 9.18 7.69
N GLU A 190 22.31 10.32 8.31
CA GLU A 190 23.15 11.03 9.27
C GLU A 190 23.50 10.20 10.53
N LEU A 191 22.70 9.18 10.84
CA LEU A 191 22.93 8.23 11.94
C LEU A 191 23.77 7.02 11.51
N GLY A 192 24.12 6.96 10.23
CA GLY A 192 24.83 5.83 9.62
C GLY A 192 26.30 5.73 10.00
N SER A 193 26.83 4.55 9.86
CA SER A 193 28.26 4.27 10.02
C SER A 193 28.70 3.12 9.12
N VAL A 194 30.00 3.07 8.81
CA VAL A 194 30.59 1.93 8.11
C VAL A 194 30.85 0.81 9.09
N GLN A 195 30.43 -0.41 8.76
CA GLN A 195 30.65 -1.61 9.56
C GLN A 195 30.88 -2.82 8.65
N SER A 196 31.70 -3.77 9.12
CA SER A 196 31.86 -5.04 8.44
C SER A 196 30.58 -5.89 8.58
N PHE A 197 29.98 -6.23 7.45
CA PHE A 197 28.79 -7.08 7.38
C PHE A 197 29.01 -8.19 6.34
N LYS A 198 29.01 -9.44 6.80
CA LYS A 198 29.28 -10.63 5.96
C LYS A 198 30.62 -10.55 5.20
N GLY A 199 31.65 -9.97 5.82
CA GLY A 199 33.00 -9.88 5.25
C GLY A 199 33.21 -8.74 4.25
N ILE A 200 32.26 -7.85 4.09
CA ILE A 200 32.33 -6.64 3.25
C ILE A 200 32.04 -5.44 4.13
N GLU A 201 32.72 -4.33 3.91
CA GLU A 201 32.43 -3.04 4.56
C GLU A 201 31.17 -2.43 3.94
N TRP A 202 30.20 -2.13 4.79
CA TRP A 202 28.92 -1.53 4.40
C TRP A 202 28.68 -0.24 5.18
N PHE A 203 28.21 0.77 4.52
CA PHE A 203 27.52 1.87 5.17
C PHE A 203 26.08 1.45 5.47
N GLY A 204 25.65 1.68 6.70
CA GLY A 204 24.31 1.28 7.13
C GLY A 204 23.92 1.89 8.47
N ILE A 205 22.75 1.52 8.93
CA ILE A 205 22.12 2.03 10.15
C ILE A 205 22.06 0.93 11.19
N ARG A 206 22.39 1.29 12.43
CA ARG A 206 22.21 0.40 13.58
C ARG A 206 20.94 0.79 14.33
N SER A 207 20.11 -0.17 14.71
CA SER A 207 18.99 0.02 15.63
C SER A 207 18.70 -1.27 16.38
N ASN A 208 18.44 -1.16 17.68
CA ASN A 208 18.08 -2.28 18.55
C ASN A 208 19.06 -3.46 18.42
N GLY A 209 20.36 -3.16 18.41
CA GLY A 209 21.44 -4.15 18.27
C GLY A 209 21.61 -4.75 16.86
N ILE A 210 20.78 -4.39 15.87
CA ILE A 210 20.84 -4.90 14.50
C ILE A 210 21.45 -3.84 13.57
N PHE A 211 22.32 -4.29 12.67
CA PHE A 211 22.85 -3.47 11.59
C PHE A 211 22.07 -3.72 10.30
N PHE A 212 21.59 -2.65 9.68
CA PHE A 212 20.85 -2.65 8.41
C PHE A 212 21.75 -2.04 7.34
N PRO A 213 22.33 -2.84 6.43
CA PRO A 213 23.19 -2.34 5.37
C PRO A 213 22.37 -1.55 4.33
N ILE A 214 22.92 -0.44 3.85
CA ILE A 214 22.31 0.43 2.85
C ILE A 214 23.07 0.33 1.53
N ILE A 215 24.40 0.53 1.57
CA ILE A 215 25.26 0.58 0.40
C ILE A 215 26.65 0.03 0.77
N PRO A 216 27.34 -0.71 -0.12
CA PRO A 216 28.76 -1.05 0.08
C PRO A 216 29.59 0.22 0.28
N ALA A 217 30.58 0.17 1.19
CA ALA A 217 31.35 1.36 1.55
C ALA A 217 32.23 1.88 0.40
N ASP A 218 32.61 1.04 -0.53
CA ASP A 218 33.36 1.38 -1.73
C ASP A 218 32.50 2.11 -2.79
N GLU A 219 31.17 2.16 -2.61
CA GLU A 219 30.26 2.91 -3.46
C GLU A 219 29.85 4.28 -2.85
N LEU A 220 30.47 4.72 -1.76
CA LEU A 220 30.17 5.98 -1.06
C LEU A 220 30.83 7.24 -1.68
N GLU A 221 31.41 7.15 -2.88
CA GLU A 221 32.08 8.27 -3.55
C GLU A 221 31.13 9.37 -4.03
#